data_d4e572410a234cf3c797699181283421
#
_entry.id   d4e572410a234cf3c797699181283421
#
_cell.length_a   1.000
_cell.length_b   1.000
_cell.length_c   1.000
_cell.angle_alpha   90.00
_cell.angle_beta   90.00
_cell.angle_gamma   90.00
#
_symmetry.space_group_name_H-M   'P 1'
#
loop_
_entity.id
_entity.type
_entity.pdbx_description
1 polymer ?
#
loop_
_entity_poly.entity_id
_entity_poly.type
_entity_poly.pdbx_seq_one_letter_code
_entity_poly.pdbx_strand_id
1 'polypeptide(L)'
;MDLYPVKAQFLSGEEVELCLDADGHICEYAEVSIYHLNDLVYRQKVADFIGNILISVGKYDITFAGYGASVTVCTGNTRILLETAFDVVDNPKRSLRYGFLSDFTQDDADNGAVEWLNKCHINMVQYYDWSYRHDHLVTDQEFYTDMMGKPISRETVKDKIKKCAEHGMHSIAYGAIYAASKPFFEKHTNWALYNSCQKPFVFIDVFYIMNIAKNSPWRHHLIAEYRKAITKMGFAGIHMDTYGFPKTAYSHLGEKPELIRLDQEIPSLINQTREELAGVNQDPYLIFNNVGNWPVYSTAAAKQDAVYIEVWNPYERYSHTAQLIDEARQFSGGQRPIILAAYLEPFRKDSRERAMNAARILTAAIVSNGAYHLLQGENQAVLTQGYYSDYTRLSEKDAAILRRCNDFMIRYLDLFYDEELRNVSMTHMGWDNYEYQCQSHPVSTYGEANKLWLTIRENGSRKCLYFVNLCGCEDDYWNRGKDTPIPQENIRIVVQVDSPVKGVYAASPDGEAMKAQAIQ
;
A
#
# COMPACT_ATOMS: atom_id res chain seq x y z
N MET A 1 -2.21 -23.59 13.34
CA MET A 1 -3.40 -22.75 13.66
C MET A 1 -3.18 -21.36 13.15
N ASP A 2 -4.23 -20.72 12.63
CA ASP A 2 -4.18 -19.35 12.09
C ASP A 2 -5.45 -18.58 12.46
N LEU A 3 -5.37 -17.25 12.52
CA LEU A 3 -6.49 -16.36 12.79
C LEU A 3 -6.42 -15.17 11.83
N TYR A 4 -7.51 -14.90 11.12
CA TYR A 4 -7.57 -13.79 10.19
C TYR A 4 -9.01 -13.34 9.93
N PRO A 5 -9.25 -12.08 9.55
CA PRO A 5 -10.57 -11.62 9.14
C PRO A 5 -10.97 -12.21 7.78
N VAL A 6 -12.25 -12.50 7.57
CA VAL A 6 -12.75 -13.02 6.29
C VAL A 6 -12.66 -12.00 5.15
N LYS A 7 -12.58 -10.72 5.49
CA LYS A 7 -12.38 -9.61 4.54
C LYS A 7 -11.18 -8.76 4.94
N ALA A 8 -10.49 -8.23 3.96
CA ALA A 8 -9.37 -7.31 4.15
C ALA A 8 -9.81 -5.98 4.81
N GLN A 9 -11.09 -5.60 4.64
CA GLN A 9 -11.70 -4.40 5.23
C GLN A 9 -13.21 -4.60 5.34
N PHE A 10 -13.83 -4.05 6.39
CA PHE A 10 -15.28 -4.07 6.59
C PHE A 10 -15.87 -2.65 6.49
N LEU A 11 -17.12 -2.58 6.03
CA LEU A 11 -17.88 -1.33 6.02
C LEU A 11 -18.63 -1.13 7.33
N SER A 12 -18.89 0.12 7.68
CA SER A 12 -19.71 0.50 8.83
C SER A 12 -21.08 -0.19 8.79
N GLY A 13 -21.46 -0.82 9.90
CA GLY A 13 -22.69 -1.61 10.03
C GLY A 13 -22.64 -3.01 9.41
N GLU A 14 -21.56 -3.40 8.78
CA GLU A 14 -21.35 -4.75 8.26
C GLU A 14 -21.02 -5.72 9.40
N GLU A 15 -21.45 -6.99 9.27
CA GLU A 15 -21.08 -8.05 10.20
C GLU A 15 -19.59 -8.39 10.04
N VAL A 16 -18.84 -8.32 11.13
CA VAL A 16 -17.43 -8.69 11.15
C VAL A 16 -17.28 -10.16 11.52
N GLU A 17 -16.62 -10.92 10.66
CA GLU A 17 -16.31 -12.33 10.87
C GLU A 17 -14.82 -12.59 10.82
N LEU A 18 -14.34 -13.42 11.75
CA LEU A 18 -12.98 -13.94 11.80
C LEU A 18 -12.99 -15.41 11.46
N CYS A 19 -12.02 -15.85 10.67
CA CYS A 19 -11.71 -17.26 10.45
C CYS A 19 -10.67 -17.70 11.47
N LEU A 20 -11.00 -18.73 12.26
CA LEU A 20 -10.07 -19.44 13.12
C LEU A 20 -9.81 -20.80 12.50
N ASP A 21 -8.61 -20.99 11.99
CA ASP A 21 -8.14 -22.27 11.44
C ASP A 21 -7.37 -23.03 12.52
N ALA A 22 -7.97 -24.10 13.01
CA ALA A 22 -7.36 -24.96 14.01
C ALA A 22 -6.45 -26.04 13.42
N ASP A 23 -6.20 -26.04 12.10
CA ASP A 23 -5.33 -27.02 11.42
C ASP A 23 -5.67 -28.47 11.76
N GLY A 24 -6.97 -28.79 11.78
CA GLY A 24 -7.49 -30.13 12.10
C GLY A 24 -7.42 -30.54 13.59
N HIS A 25 -6.91 -29.68 14.46
CA HIS A 25 -6.88 -29.96 15.89
C HIS A 25 -8.28 -29.93 16.53
N ILE A 26 -8.49 -30.79 17.54
CA ILE A 26 -9.69 -30.76 18.39
C ILE A 26 -9.46 -29.71 19.48
N CYS A 27 -10.34 -28.71 19.52
CA CYS A 27 -10.28 -27.61 20.47
C CYS A 27 -11.44 -27.71 21.46
N GLU A 28 -11.15 -27.58 22.74
CA GLU A 28 -12.16 -27.61 23.81
C GLU A 28 -12.97 -26.32 23.83
N TYR A 29 -12.31 -25.20 23.62
CA TYR A 29 -12.95 -23.89 23.47
C TYR A 29 -11.97 -22.84 22.94
N ALA A 30 -12.50 -21.71 22.50
CA ALA A 30 -11.75 -20.52 22.21
C ALA A 30 -12.35 -19.31 22.96
N GLU A 31 -11.50 -18.50 23.58
CA GLU A 31 -11.90 -17.21 24.17
C GLU A 31 -11.50 -16.09 23.23
N VAL A 32 -12.50 -15.38 22.71
CA VAL A 32 -12.35 -14.27 21.76
C VAL A 32 -12.48 -12.95 22.50
N SER A 33 -11.55 -12.05 22.30
CA SER A 33 -11.58 -10.69 22.84
C SER A 33 -11.24 -9.68 21.75
N ILE A 34 -12.09 -8.68 21.55
CA ILE A 34 -11.88 -7.60 20.59
C ILE A 34 -11.61 -6.31 21.35
N TYR A 35 -10.60 -5.59 20.91
CA TYR A 35 -10.16 -4.33 21.51
C TYR A 35 -10.19 -3.21 20.47
N HIS A 36 -10.75 -2.07 20.83
CA HIS A 36 -10.50 -0.81 20.15
C HIS A 36 -9.43 -0.06 20.97
N LEU A 37 -8.28 0.16 20.35
CA LEU A 37 -7.08 0.62 21.06
C LEU A 37 -6.80 -0.26 22.29
N ASN A 38 -7.12 0.23 23.49
CA ASN A 38 -6.91 -0.48 24.75
C ASN A 38 -8.20 -0.97 25.41
N ASP A 39 -9.35 -0.53 24.92
CA ASP A 39 -10.66 -0.83 25.49
C ASP A 39 -11.20 -2.16 24.96
N LEU A 40 -11.62 -3.05 25.87
CA LEU A 40 -12.32 -4.29 25.50
C LEU A 40 -13.74 -3.94 25.04
N VAL A 41 -14.05 -4.17 23.76
CA VAL A 41 -15.36 -3.84 23.17
C VAL A 41 -16.24 -5.06 22.92
N TYR A 42 -15.64 -6.26 22.85
CA TYR A 42 -16.39 -7.50 22.66
C TYR A 42 -15.66 -8.67 23.30
N ARG A 43 -16.42 -9.62 23.87
CA ARG A 43 -15.90 -10.89 24.39
C ARG A 43 -16.89 -12.01 24.18
N GLN A 44 -16.39 -13.16 23.71
CA GLN A 44 -17.16 -14.38 23.51
C GLN A 44 -16.33 -15.61 23.87
N LYS A 45 -17.01 -16.65 24.35
CA LYS A 45 -16.45 -18.00 24.42
C LYS A 45 -17.12 -18.89 23.37
N VAL A 46 -16.34 -19.48 22.50
CA VAL A 46 -16.78 -20.47 21.50
C VAL A 46 -16.55 -21.84 22.10
N ALA A 47 -17.57 -22.70 22.07
CA ALA A 47 -17.50 -24.08 22.58
C ALA A 47 -16.61 -24.97 21.70
N ASP A 48 -16.52 -26.23 22.02
CA ASP A 48 -15.74 -27.23 21.31
C ASP A 48 -15.95 -27.23 19.79
N PHE A 49 -14.86 -27.34 19.07
CA PHE A 49 -14.84 -27.34 17.60
C PHE A 49 -13.65 -28.12 17.04
N ILE A 50 -13.73 -28.49 15.77
CA ILE A 50 -12.68 -29.18 15.02
C ILE A 50 -12.50 -28.46 13.67
N GLY A 51 -11.24 -28.24 13.25
CA GLY A 51 -10.94 -27.60 11.98
C GLY A 51 -11.27 -26.11 11.96
N ASN A 52 -11.73 -25.61 10.82
CA ASN A 52 -11.95 -24.18 10.62
C ASN A 52 -13.35 -23.76 11.06
N ILE A 53 -13.42 -22.65 11.78
CA ILE A 53 -14.69 -22.03 12.17
C ILE A 53 -14.72 -20.53 11.84
N LEU A 54 -15.92 -20.04 11.55
CA LEU A 54 -16.19 -18.62 11.43
C LEU A 54 -16.76 -18.10 12.74
N ILE A 55 -16.21 -16.99 13.22
CA ILE A 55 -16.59 -16.35 14.48
C ILE A 55 -17.11 -14.97 14.15
N SER A 56 -18.43 -14.77 14.28
CA SER A 56 -19.00 -13.43 14.22
C SER A 56 -18.63 -12.66 15.50
N VAL A 57 -18.11 -11.46 15.34
CA VAL A 57 -17.73 -10.57 16.44
C VAL A 57 -18.59 -9.30 16.48
N GLY A 58 -19.70 -9.29 15.71
CA GLY A 58 -20.72 -8.24 15.72
C GLY A 58 -20.55 -7.18 14.66
N LYS A 59 -21.33 -6.12 14.79
CA LYS A 59 -21.37 -4.97 13.88
C LYS A 59 -20.87 -3.73 14.59
N TYR A 60 -20.13 -2.91 13.85
CA TYR A 60 -19.57 -1.68 14.37
C TYR A 60 -20.07 -0.51 13.53
N ASP A 61 -20.80 0.41 14.16
CA ASP A 61 -21.31 1.63 13.52
C ASP A 61 -20.32 2.77 13.79
N ILE A 62 -19.25 2.80 13.02
CA ILE A 62 -18.14 3.74 13.14
C ILE A 62 -17.66 4.18 11.77
N THR A 63 -17.14 5.39 11.68
CA THR A 63 -16.67 5.95 10.40
C THR A 63 -15.25 5.55 10.02
N PHE A 64 -14.38 5.32 11.04
CA PHE A 64 -12.98 4.96 10.82
C PHE A 64 -12.36 4.44 12.11
N ALA A 65 -12.11 3.14 12.20
CA ALA A 65 -11.46 2.55 13.38
C ALA A 65 -10.75 1.23 13.05
N GLY A 66 -9.64 0.98 13.76
CA GLY A 66 -8.94 -0.28 13.80
C GLY A 66 -9.24 -1.05 15.09
N TYR A 67 -9.33 -2.37 14.98
CA TYR A 67 -9.61 -3.28 16.09
C TYR A 67 -8.58 -4.40 16.15
N GLY A 68 -8.13 -4.73 17.34
CA GLY A 68 -7.33 -5.92 17.59
C GLY A 68 -8.19 -7.09 18.05
N ALA A 69 -8.01 -8.24 17.46
CA ALA A 69 -8.61 -9.50 17.87
C ALA A 69 -7.55 -10.38 18.55
N SER A 70 -7.85 -10.85 19.76
CA SER A 70 -7.03 -11.81 20.50
C SER A 70 -7.89 -13.04 20.80
N VAL A 71 -7.44 -14.22 20.38
CA VAL A 71 -8.15 -15.49 20.56
C VAL A 71 -7.24 -16.47 21.29
N THR A 72 -7.66 -16.88 22.48
CA THR A 72 -6.97 -17.94 23.22
C THR A 72 -7.67 -19.28 22.96
N VAL A 73 -7.00 -20.17 22.24
CA VAL A 73 -7.48 -21.53 21.92
C VAL A 73 -6.98 -22.49 22.98
N CYS A 74 -7.86 -23.34 23.50
CA CYS A 74 -7.55 -24.39 24.46
C CYS A 74 -7.68 -25.78 23.81
N THR A 75 -6.57 -26.53 23.83
CA THR A 75 -6.49 -27.91 23.33
C THR A 75 -5.84 -28.78 24.40
N GLY A 76 -6.61 -29.61 25.11
CA GLY A 76 -6.10 -30.32 26.27
C GLY A 76 -5.47 -29.39 27.30
N ASN A 77 -4.20 -29.60 27.63
CA ASN A 77 -3.47 -28.77 28.59
C ASN A 77 -2.76 -27.55 27.97
N THR A 78 -2.91 -27.33 26.67
CA THR A 78 -2.21 -26.26 25.96
C THR A 78 -3.14 -25.09 25.72
N ARG A 79 -2.63 -23.86 25.96
CA ARG A 79 -3.28 -22.61 25.57
C ARG A 79 -2.43 -21.91 24.52
N ILE A 80 -3.02 -21.58 23.40
CA ILE A 80 -2.37 -20.92 22.27
C ILE A 80 -3.04 -19.56 22.08
N LEU A 81 -2.27 -18.48 22.17
CA LEU A 81 -2.73 -17.13 21.85
C LEU A 81 -2.50 -16.86 20.36
N LEU A 82 -3.58 -16.55 19.66
CA LEU A 82 -3.56 -16.07 18.29
C LEU A 82 -4.03 -14.62 18.28
N GLU A 83 -3.39 -13.78 17.46
CA GLU A 83 -3.76 -12.39 17.31
C GLU A 83 -3.87 -12.02 15.83
N THR A 84 -4.83 -11.18 15.52
CA THR A 84 -5.00 -10.49 14.22
C THR A 84 -5.64 -9.14 14.46
N ALA A 85 -6.00 -8.45 13.38
CA ALA A 85 -6.70 -7.17 13.43
C ALA A 85 -7.77 -7.12 12.33
N PHE A 86 -8.65 -6.13 12.41
CA PHE A 86 -9.55 -5.73 11.33
C PHE A 86 -9.86 -4.25 11.45
N ASP A 87 -10.29 -3.65 10.36
CA ASP A 87 -10.75 -2.27 10.37
C ASP A 87 -12.19 -2.15 9.83
N VAL A 88 -12.86 -1.12 10.33
CA VAL A 88 -14.21 -0.74 9.90
C VAL A 88 -14.18 0.70 9.45
N VAL A 89 -14.68 0.97 8.24
CA VAL A 89 -14.67 2.30 7.63
C VAL A 89 -16.03 2.62 6.99
N ASP A 90 -16.37 3.90 6.91
CA ASP A 90 -17.55 4.38 6.16
C ASP A 90 -17.26 4.43 4.64
N ASN A 91 -16.00 4.68 4.27
CA ASN A 91 -15.57 4.78 2.89
C ASN A 91 -14.23 4.04 2.71
N PRO A 92 -14.17 2.99 1.87
CA PRO A 92 -12.95 2.21 1.63
C PRO A 92 -11.77 3.05 1.14
N LYS A 93 -12.04 4.16 0.44
CA LYS A 93 -11.01 5.05 -0.12
C LYS A 93 -10.20 5.82 0.92
N ARG A 94 -10.65 5.84 2.20
CA ARG A 94 -9.91 6.47 3.29
C ARG A 94 -8.69 5.68 3.75
N SER A 95 -8.66 4.37 3.47
CA SER A 95 -7.63 3.45 3.98
C SER A 95 -7.23 2.45 2.90
N LEU A 96 -6.54 2.92 1.86
CA LEU A 96 -6.10 2.08 0.74
C LEU A 96 -4.74 1.44 1.03
N ARG A 97 -4.75 0.13 1.26
CA ARG A 97 -3.55 -0.69 1.43
C ARG A 97 -3.28 -1.44 0.15
N TYR A 98 -2.17 -1.13 -0.46
CA TYR A 98 -1.87 -1.51 -1.83
C TYR A 98 -0.99 -2.76 -1.91
N GLY A 99 -1.39 -3.72 -2.72
CA GLY A 99 -0.63 -4.91 -3.06
C GLY A 99 -0.73 -5.24 -4.54
N PHE A 100 -0.13 -6.35 -4.97
CA PHE A 100 -0.09 -6.72 -6.37
C PHE A 100 -0.33 -8.20 -6.63
N LEU A 101 -0.85 -8.48 -7.82
CA LEU A 101 -0.84 -9.76 -8.49
C LEU A 101 -0.17 -9.59 -9.84
N SER A 102 0.68 -10.55 -10.24
CA SER A 102 1.37 -10.56 -11.53
C SER A 102 1.35 -11.90 -12.23
N ASP A 103 0.96 -13.00 -11.54
CA ASP A 103 0.92 -14.35 -12.10
C ASP A 103 -0.51 -14.74 -12.48
N PHE A 104 -0.72 -14.99 -13.78
CA PHE A 104 -2.05 -15.21 -14.35
C PHE A 104 -2.09 -16.40 -15.32
N THR A 105 -1.22 -17.40 -15.15
CA THR A 105 -1.35 -18.64 -15.91
C THR A 105 -2.53 -19.47 -15.39
N GLN A 106 -2.92 -20.51 -16.09
CA GLN A 106 -3.98 -21.40 -15.64
C GLN A 106 -3.63 -22.08 -14.32
N ASP A 107 -2.34 -22.38 -14.08
CA ASP A 107 -1.86 -22.98 -12.83
C ASP A 107 -1.93 -22.01 -11.64
N ASP A 108 -2.05 -20.72 -11.89
CA ASP A 108 -2.15 -19.67 -10.86
C ASP A 108 -3.59 -19.40 -10.39
N ALA A 109 -4.60 -20.03 -10.97
CA ALA A 109 -6.01 -19.74 -10.70
C ALA A 109 -6.41 -19.96 -9.23
N ASP A 110 -5.79 -20.94 -8.57
CA ASP A 110 -6.11 -21.30 -7.18
C ASP A 110 -4.86 -21.57 -6.33
N ASN A 111 -3.91 -20.66 -6.37
CA ASN A 111 -2.64 -20.79 -5.66
C ASN A 111 -2.62 -20.14 -4.25
N GLY A 112 -3.79 -19.77 -3.70
CA GLY A 112 -3.90 -19.10 -2.40
C GLY A 112 -3.40 -17.65 -2.36
N ALA A 113 -3.03 -17.06 -3.50
CA ALA A 113 -2.47 -15.72 -3.56
C ALA A 113 -3.44 -14.64 -3.04
N VAL A 114 -4.73 -14.75 -3.39
CA VAL A 114 -5.76 -13.80 -2.96
C VAL A 114 -6.04 -13.93 -1.46
N GLU A 115 -6.09 -15.15 -0.93
CA GLU A 115 -6.25 -15.39 0.51
C GLU A 115 -5.06 -14.82 1.30
N TRP A 116 -3.84 -14.97 0.79
CA TRP A 116 -2.66 -14.38 1.39
C TRP A 116 -2.75 -12.86 1.46
N LEU A 117 -3.18 -12.19 0.39
CA LEU A 117 -3.40 -10.74 0.38
C LEU A 117 -4.45 -10.32 1.40
N ASN A 118 -5.54 -11.08 1.54
CA ASN A 118 -6.55 -10.86 2.57
C ASN A 118 -5.95 -10.96 3.98
N LYS A 119 -5.16 -11.99 4.27
CA LYS A 119 -4.45 -12.17 5.56
C LYS A 119 -3.48 -11.02 5.85
N CYS A 120 -2.98 -10.35 4.83
CA CYS A 120 -2.13 -9.17 4.93
C CYS A 120 -2.91 -7.85 4.98
N HIS A 121 -4.24 -7.88 5.04
CA HIS A 121 -5.14 -6.71 5.02
C HIS A 121 -4.97 -5.82 3.78
N ILE A 122 -4.52 -6.36 2.67
CA ILE A 122 -4.45 -5.64 1.40
C ILE A 122 -5.87 -5.50 0.85
N ASN A 123 -6.34 -4.27 0.65
CA ASN A 123 -7.69 -4.02 0.16
C ASN A 123 -7.73 -3.39 -1.25
N MET A 124 -6.56 -3.02 -1.79
CA MET A 124 -6.40 -2.55 -3.16
C MET A 124 -5.33 -3.36 -3.87
N VAL A 125 -5.71 -4.05 -4.94
CA VAL A 125 -4.84 -5.01 -5.64
C VAL A 125 -4.60 -4.56 -7.07
N GLN A 126 -3.35 -4.23 -7.38
CA GLN A 126 -2.91 -3.95 -8.76
C GLN A 126 -2.68 -5.26 -9.50
N TYR A 127 -3.30 -5.42 -10.64
CA TYR A 127 -3.05 -6.50 -11.58
C TYR A 127 -1.98 -6.05 -12.56
N TYR A 128 -0.73 -6.42 -12.27
CA TYR A 128 0.42 -5.97 -13.03
C TYR A 128 0.57 -6.80 -14.32
N ASP A 129 0.73 -6.13 -15.47
CA ASP A 129 0.91 -6.74 -16.80
C ASP A 129 -0.12 -7.83 -17.16
N TRP A 130 -1.36 -7.66 -16.74
CA TRP A 130 -2.49 -8.56 -17.04
C TRP A 130 -2.98 -8.44 -18.48
N SER A 131 -2.66 -7.34 -19.19
CA SER A 131 -3.27 -6.94 -20.45
C SER A 131 -2.63 -7.61 -21.67
N TYR A 132 -3.41 -7.71 -22.76
CA TYR A 132 -2.87 -8.22 -24.04
C TYR A 132 -1.83 -7.28 -24.63
N ARG A 133 -2.18 -5.99 -24.77
CA ARG A 133 -1.31 -4.91 -25.23
C ARG A 133 -1.73 -3.62 -24.54
N HIS A 134 -0.84 -2.67 -24.36
CA HIS A 134 -1.21 -1.39 -23.74
C HIS A 134 -2.10 -0.53 -24.64
N ASP A 135 -2.03 -0.70 -25.96
CA ASP A 135 -2.94 -0.08 -26.93
C ASP A 135 -4.21 -0.91 -27.19
N HIS A 136 -4.31 -2.09 -26.65
CA HIS A 136 -5.46 -3.01 -26.76
C HIS A 136 -5.52 -3.92 -25.54
N LEU A 137 -6.06 -3.39 -24.43
CA LEU A 137 -5.96 -4.04 -23.12
C LEU A 137 -6.66 -5.40 -23.08
N VAL A 138 -7.87 -5.50 -23.63
CA VAL A 138 -8.72 -6.68 -23.54
C VAL A 138 -8.80 -7.41 -24.89
N THR A 139 -8.39 -8.68 -24.93
CA THR A 139 -8.56 -9.57 -26.07
C THR A 139 -9.69 -10.58 -25.83
N ASP A 140 -10.28 -11.10 -26.92
CA ASP A 140 -11.25 -12.20 -26.84
C ASP A 140 -10.57 -13.58 -26.76
N GLN A 141 -9.24 -13.65 -26.90
CA GLN A 141 -8.47 -14.88 -26.72
C GLN A 141 -8.46 -15.29 -25.25
N GLU A 142 -8.62 -16.58 -24.97
CA GLU A 142 -8.51 -17.09 -23.61
C GLU A 142 -7.05 -17.10 -23.14
N PHE A 143 -6.13 -17.56 -23.98
CA PHE A 143 -4.71 -17.60 -23.69
C PHE A 143 -3.98 -16.61 -24.60
N TYR A 144 -3.16 -15.79 -24.01
CA TYR A 144 -2.34 -14.80 -24.72
C TYR A 144 -1.03 -14.53 -23.97
N THR A 145 -0.16 -13.76 -24.58
CA THR A 145 1.02 -13.21 -23.90
C THR A 145 0.91 -11.70 -23.80
N ASP A 146 1.38 -11.13 -22.72
CA ASP A 146 1.56 -9.68 -22.59
C ASP A 146 2.64 -9.15 -23.55
N MET A 147 2.97 -7.86 -23.46
CA MET A 147 4.00 -7.25 -24.30
C MET A 147 5.43 -7.67 -23.94
N MET A 148 5.63 -8.22 -22.73
CA MET A 148 6.93 -8.75 -22.28
C MET A 148 7.06 -10.26 -22.53
N GLY A 149 6.03 -10.89 -23.13
CA GLY A 149 6.02 -12.32 -23.47
C GLY A 149 5.54 -13.25 -22.36
N LYS A 150 4.99 -12.71 -21.27
CA LYS A 150 4.45 -13.49 -20.16
C LYS A 150 3.12 -14.13 -20.54
N PRO A 151 2.92 -15.45 -20.31
CA PRO A 151 1.66 -16.15 -20.60
C PRO A 151 0.57 -15.74 -19.60
N ILE A 152 -0.64 -15.54 -20.12
CA ILE A 152 -1.82 -15.13 -19.35
C ILE A 152 -3.03 -15.95 -19.78
N SER A 153 -3.83 -16.39 -18.79
CA SER A 153 -5.20 -16.89 -18.94
C SER A 153 -6.18 -15.78 -18.52
N ARG A 154 -7.05 -15.42 -19.44
CA ARG A 154 -8.09 -14.40 -19.19
C ARG A 154 -9.04 -14.84 -18.07
N GLU A 155 -9.39 -16.12 -18.02
CA GLU A 155 -10.26 -16.66 -16.98
C GLU A 155 -9.59 -16.57 -15.60
N THR A 156 -8.30 -16.90 -15.49
CA THR A 156 -7.53 -16.73 -14.24
C THR A 156 -7.56 -15.28 -13.74
N VAL A 157 -7.40 -14.29 -14.63
CA VAL A 157 -7.53 -12.87 -14.26
C VAL A 157 -8.92 -12.59 -13.68
N LYS A 158 -9.99 -13.06 -14.32
CA LYS A 158 -11.39 -12.86 -13.86
C LYS A 158 -11.68 -13.57 -12.55
N ASP A 159 -11.21 -14.80 -12.39
CA ASP A 159 -11.39 -15.56 -11.16
C ASP A 159 -10.72 -14.88 -9.97
N LYS A 160 -9.50 -14.38 -10.15
CA LYS A 160 -8.81 -13.61 -9.12
C LYS A 160 -9.54 -12.30 -8.79
N ILE A 161 -10.11 -11.58 -9.79
CA ILE A 161 -10.93 -10.38 -9.55
C ILE A 161 -12.16 -10.73 -8.70
N LYS A 162 -12.86 -11.82 -9.03
CA LYS A 162 -14.01 -12.29 -8.27
C LYS A 162 -13.63 -12.66 -6.83
N LYS A 163 -12.57 -13.46 -6.63
CA LYS A 163 -12.07 -13.84 -5.31
C LYS A 163 -11.65 -12.61 -4.48
N CYS A 164 -10.99 -11.62 -5.09
CA CYS A 164 -10.68 -10.36 -4.42
C CYS A 164 -11.94 -9.65 -3.91
N ALA A 165 -12.98 -9.57 -4.74
CA ALA A 165 -14.26 -8.94 -4.35
C ALA A 165 -14.95 -9.70 -3.20
N GLU A 166 -14.90 -11.03 -3.16
CA GLU A 166 -15.43 -11.87 -2.08
C GLU A 166 -14.75 -11.56 -0.73
N HIS A 167 -13.47 -11.20 -0.75
CA HIS A 167 -12.71 -10.76 0.42
C HIS A 167 -12.74 -9.23 0.66
N GLY A 168 -13.66 -8.49 0.04
CA GLY A 168 -13.75 -7.03 0.22
C GLY A 168 -12.56 -6.24 -0.37
N MET A 169 -11.80 -6.85 -1.28
CA MET A 169 -10.68 -6.20 -1.97
C MET A 169 -11.10 -5.63 -3.33
N HIS A 170 -10.48 -4.54 -3.73
CA HIS A 170 -10.73 -3.87 -4.99
C HIS A 170 -9.60 -4.14 -5.98
N SER A 171 -9.92 -4.79 -7.09
CA SER A 171 -8.96 -5.10 -8.17
C SER A 171 -8.87 -3.92 -9.12
N ILE A 172 -7.67 -3.38 -9.35
CA ILE A 172 -7.43 -2.32 -10.33
C ILE A 172 -6.47 -2.77 -11.43
N ALA A 173 -6.83 -2.41 -12.66
CA ALA A 173 -6.05 -2.76 -13.84
C ALA A 173 -4.82 -1.86 -13.98
N TYR A 174 -3.64 -2.43 -14.11
CA TYR A 174 -2.48 -1.71 -14.60
C TYR A 174 -2.76 -1.19 -16.02
N GLY A 175 -2.49 0.08 -16.27
CA GLY A 175 -2.68 0.72 -17.56
C GLY A 175 -1.67 1.84 -17.79
N ALA A 176 -0.62 1.59 -18.58
CA ALA A 176 0.34 2.62 -18.96
C ALA A 176 -0.35 3.71 -19.79
N ILE A 177 -0.19 4.99 -19.38
CA ILE A 177 -0.96 6.10 -19.98
C ILE A 177 -0.58 6.41 -21.43
N TYR A 178 0.58 5.97 -21.88
CA TYR A 178 1.13 6.37 -23.18
C TYR A 178 1.88 5.26 -23.93
N ALA A 179 1.82 4.02 -23.47
CA ALA A 179 2.55 2.94 -24.12
C ALA A 179 1.73 2.31 -25.27
N ALA A 180 2.32 2.19 -26.42
CA ALA A 180 1.75 1.47 -27.55
C ALA A 180 2.72 0.46 -28.13
N SER A 181 2.18 -0.62 -28.72
CA SER A 181 2.95 -1.59 -29.49
C SER A 181 3.46 -0.98 -30.81
N LYS A 182 4.54 -1.55 -31.34
CA LYS A 182 5.08 -1.12 -32.64
C LYS A 182 4.04 -1.16 -33.77
N PRO A 183 3.22 -2.22 -33.92
CA PRO A 183 2.19 -2.25 -34.97
C PRO A 183 1.13 -1.16 -34.85
N PHE A 184 0.79 -0.74 -33.62
CA PHE A 184 -0.12 0.38 -33.39
C PHE A 184 0.55 1.71 -33.76
N PHE A 185 1.77 1.94 -33.30
CA PHE A 185 2.55 3.13 -33.63
C PHE A 185 2.70 3.32 -35.14
N GLU A 186 3.06 2.26 -35.88
CA GLU A 186 3.26 2.34 -37.36
C GLU A 186 1.99 2.80 -38.11
N LYS A 187 0.80 2.52 -37.57
CA LYS A 187 -0.49 2.99 -38.10
C LYS A 187 -0.83 4.42 -37.69
N HIS A 188 -0.27 4.89 -36.59
CA HIS A 188 -0.65 6.15 -35.93
C HIS A 188 0.58 6.97 -35.55
N THR A 189 1.55 7.10 -36.42
CA THR A 189 2.83 7.77 -36.15
C THR A 189 2.65 9.19 -35.62
N ASN A 190 1.69 9.94 -36.15
CA ASN A 190 1.41 11.30 -35.68
C ASN A 190 0.75 11.38 -34.29
N TRP A 191 0.31 10.25 -33.72
CA TRP A 191 -0.21 10.20 -32.34
C TRP A 191 0.89 10.00 -31.30
N ALA A 192 2.13 9.75 -31.71
CA ALA A 192 3.25 9.54 -30.80
C ALA A 192 3.89 10.87 -30.36
N LEU A 193 4.72 10.76 -29.33
CA LEU A 193 5.57 11.84 -28.83
C LEU A 193 6.99 11.72 -29.43
N TYR A 194 7.57 12.85 -29.74
CA TYR A 194 8.86 12.97 -30.40
C TYR A 194 9.85 13.81 -29.59
N ASN A 195 11.13 13.47 -29.66
CA ASN A 195 12.20 14.24 -29.06
C ASN A 195 12.60 15.45 -29.96
N SER A 196 13.56 16.25 -29.52
CA SER A 196 14.05 17.44 -30.26
C SER A 196 14.67 17.11 -31.62
N CYS A 197 15.13 15.88 -31.84
CA CYS A 197 15.63 15.38 -33.12
C CYS A 197 14.51 14.77 -33.99
N GLN A 198 13.27 14.96 -33.62
CA GLN A 198 12.08 14.45 -34.32
C GLN A 198 12.08 12.91 -34.45
N LYS A 199 12.67 12.22 -33.48
CA LYS A 199 12.58 10.76 -33.34
C LYS A 199 11.53 10.41 -32.30
N PRO A 200 10.71 9.34 -32.49
CA PRO A 200 9.73 8.93 -31.49
C PRO A 200 10.43 8.49 -30.22
N PHE A 201 9.80 8.76 -29.07
CA PHE A 201 10.22 8.18 -27.81
C PHE A 201 9.83 6.71 -27.75
N VAL A 202 10.77 5.86 -27.34
CA VAL A 202 10.56 4.41 -27.15
C VAL A 202 11.18 4.02 -25.80
N PHE A 203 10.47 3.20 -25.05
CA PHE A 203 10.97 2.63 -23.79
C PHE A 203 11.32 1.16 -23.99
N ILE A 204 12.52 0.74 -23.59
CA ILE A 204 13.09 -0.62 -23.68
C ILE A 204 12.91 -1.28 -25.07
N ASP A 205 12.91 -0.48 -26.13
CA ASP A 205 12.69 -0.90 -27.53
C ASP A 205 11.36 -1.62 -27.82
N VAL A 206 10.42 -1.60 -26.87
CA VAL A 206 9.11 -2.26 -26.93
C VAL A 206 7.96 -1.26 -26.99
N PHE A 207 7.99 -0.24 -26.12
CA PHE A 207 6.86 0.65 -25.89
C PHE A 207 7.07 2.01 -26.54
N TYR A 208 6.26 2.32 -27.55
CA TYR A 208 6.22 3.64 -28.20
C TYR A 208 5.39 4.60 -27.34
N ILE A 209 5.95 5.78 -27.06
CA ILE A 209 5.31 6.76 -26.18
C ILE A 209 4.35 7.62 -26.97
N MET A 210 3.07 7.53 -26.63
CA MET A 210 1.97 8.19 -27.32
C MET A 210 1.60 9.52 -26.66
N ASN A 211 1.03 10.42 -27.44
CA ASN A 211 0.66 11.76 -27.01
C ASN A 211 -0.64 11.77 -26.19
N ILE A 212 -0.54 12.14 -24.94
CA ILE A 212 -1.68 12.22 -23.99
C ILE A 212 -2.34 13.60 -23.96
N ALA A 213 -1.94 14.55 -24.80
CA ALA A 213 -2.54 15.88 -24.82
C ALA A 213 -4.05 15.83 -25.08
N LYS A 214 -4.78 16.83 -24.59
CA LYS A 214 -6.24 16.87 -24.62
C LYS A 214 -6.84 16.70 -26.02
N ASN A 215 -6.16 17.21 -27.05
CA ASN A 215 -6.56 17.11 -28.45
C ASN A 215 -6.07 15.84 -29.17
N SER A 216 -5.36 14.95 -28.45
CA SER A 216 -4.80 13.73 -29.06
C SER A 216 -5.85 12.63 -29.19
N PRO A 217 -5.98 11.99 -30.37
CA PRO A 217 -6.82 10.81 -30.54
C PRO A 217 -6.37 9.63 -29.66
N TRP A 218 -5.08 9.52 -29.33
CA TRP A 218 -4.58 8.52 -28.38
C TRP A 218 -5.29 8.60 -27.03
N ARG A 219 -5.48 9.81 -26.47
CA ARG A 219 -6.15 10.00 -25.18
C ARG A 219 -7.54 9.37 -25.15
N HIS A 220 -8.34 9.61 -26.18
CA HIS A 220 -9.69 9.04 -26.31
C HIS A 220 -9.63 7.51 -26.50
N HIS A 221 -8.69 7.02 -27.28
CA HIS A 221 -8.46 5.59 -27.49
C HIS A 221 -8.10 4.91 -26.17
N LEU A 222 -7.16 5.46 -25.40
CA LEU A 222 -6.73 4.95 -24.10
C LEU A 222 -7.88 4.84 -23.10
N ILE A 223 -8.67 5.91 -22.96
CA ILE A 223 -9.81 5.92 -22.03
C ILE A 223 -10.88 4.90 -22.47
N ALA A 224 -11.08 4.69 -23.76
CA ALA A 224 -11.95 3.65 -24.27
C ALA A 224 -11.44 2.24 -23.91
N GLU A 225 -10.12 1.99 -23.94
CA GLU A 225 -9.53 0.73 -23.47
C GLU A 225 -9.70 0.55 -21.95
N TYR A 226 -9.53 1.60 -21.14
CA TYR A 226 -9.80 1.56 -19.70
C TYR A 226 -11.27 1.21 -19.40
N ARG A 227 -12.22 1.76 -20.16
CA ARG A 227 -13.64 1.37 -20.06
C ARG A 227 -13.86 -0.12 -20.34
N LYS A 228 -13.14 -0.70 -21.33
CA LYS A 228 -13.20 -2.15 -21.62
C LYS A 228 -12.64 -2.98 -20.47
N ALA A 229 -11.54 -2.55 -19.84
CA ALA A 229 -11.01 -3.24 -18.67
C ALA A 229 -12.07 -3.35 -17.55
N ILE A 230 -12.81 -2.28 -17.27
CA ILE A 230 -13.89 -2.30 -16.28
C ILE A 230 -15.06 -3.15 -16.76
N THR A 231 -15.60 -2.90 -17.96
CA THR A 231 -16.87 -3.50 -18.41
C THR A 231 -16.75 -4.96 -18.84
N LYS A 232 -15.59 -5.38 -19.37
CA LYS A 232 -15.39 -6.75 -19.90
C LYS A 232 -14.64 -7.67 -18.93
N MET A 233 -13.76 -7.12 -18.10
CA MET A 233 -12.98 -7.91 -17.16
C MET A 233 -13.51 -7.85 -15.72
N GLY A 234 -14.20 -6.76 -15.34
CA GLY A 234 -14.75 -6.59 -14.01
C GLY A 234 -13.84 -5.84 -13.03
N PHE A 235 -12.80 -5.15 -13.51
CA PHE A 235 -11.96 -4.32 -12.66
C PHE A 235 -12.76 -3.18 -11.99
N ALA A 236 -12.42 -2.89 -10.74
CA ALA A 236 -13.01 -1.78 -9.99
C ALA A 236 -12.48 -0.41 -10.43
N GLY A 237 -11.34 -0.38 -11.10
CA GLY A 237 -10.70 0.86 -11.54
C GLY A 237 -9.38 0.64 -12.27
N ILE A 238 -8.59 1.71 -12.38
CA ILE A 238 -7.36 1.76 -13.16
C ILE A 238 -6.20 2.32 -12.33
N HIS A 239 -5.06 1.64 -12.38
CA HIS A 239 -3.76 2.18 -12.03
C HIS A 239 -3.11 2.77 -13.27
N MET A 240 -3.05 4.09 -13.35
CA MET A 240 -2.47 4.85 -14.47
C MET A 240 -0.95 4.95 -14.28
N ASP A 241 -0.18 4.22 -15.06
CA ASP A 241 1.27 4.18 -14.93
C ASP A 241 2.02 5.04 -15.94
N THR A 242 3.21 5.48 -15.56
CA THR A 242 4.18 6.18 -16.40
C THR A 242 5.58 5.59 -16.23
N TYR A 243 6.48 5.88 -17.17
CA TYR A 243 7.89 5.48 -17.10
C TYR A 243 8.81 6.62 -16.61
N GLY A 244 8.21 7.71 -16.08
CA GLY A 244 8.96 8.87 -15.57
C GLY A 244 9.55 9.78 -16.67
N PHE A 245 9.31 9.50 -17.94
CA PHE A 245 9.75 10.31 -19.09
C PHE A 245 8.74 10.21 -20.24
N PRO A 246 8.77 11.11 -21.25
CA PRO A 246 9.45 12.40 -21.22
C PRO A 246 8.75 13.40 -20.28
N LYS A 247 9.45 14.46 -19.89
CA LYS A 247 8.85 15.60 -19.17
C LYS A 247 8.24 16.60 -20.14
N THR A 248 8.90 16.78 -21.27
CA THR A 248 8.47 17.59 -22.42
C THR A 248 8.73 16.81 -23.72
N ALA A 249 7.90 17.02 -24.73
CA ALA A 249 8.00 16.31 -25.99
C ALA A 249 7.35 17.13 -27.12
N TYR A 250 7.62 16.77 -28.37
CA TYR A 250 6.97 17.34 -29.52
C TYR A 250 5.79 16.48 -29.97
N SER A 251 4.66 17.11 -30.22
CA SER A 251 3.45 16.57 -30.84
C SER A 251 3.50 16.81 -32.35
N HIS A 252 3.13 15.81 -33.14
CA HIS A 252 2.99 15.91 -34.61
C HIS A 252 1.53 15.89 -35.06
N LEU A 253 0.59 16.29 -34.20
CA LEU A 253 -0.84 16.34 -34.56
C LEU A 253 -1.20 17.50 -35.49
N GLY A 254 -0.47 18.60 -35.43
CA GLY A 254 -0.64 19.77 -36.30
C GLY A 254 0.29 19.77 -37.52
N GLU A 255 0.21 20.81 -38.33
CA GLU A 255 1.08 21.01 -39.49
C GLU A 255 2.56 21.19 -39.09
N LYS A 256 2.82 21.70 -37.90
CA LYS A 256 4.18 21.90 -37.35
C LYS A 256 4.29 21.18 -36.01
N PRO A 257 5.49 20.69 -35.66
CA PRO A 257 5.73 20.14 -34.34
C PRO A 257 5.46 21.18 -33.25
N GLU A 258 4.68 20.80 -32.25
CA GLU A 258 4.33 21.63 -31.09
C GLU A 258 4.93 21.02 -29.83
N LEU A 259 5.58 21.86 -29.01
CA LEU A 259 6.13 21.44 -27.72
C LEU A 259 5.00 21.32 -26.69
N ILE A 260 4.87 20.15 -26.08
CA ILE A 260 3.94 19.90 -24.98
C ILE A 260 4.68 19.60 -23.69
N ARG A 261 4.02 19.90 -22.57
CA ARG A 261 4.50 19.65 -21.20
C ARG A 261 3.59 18.64 -20.52
N LEU A 262 4.15 17.48 -20.20
CA LEU A 262 3.34 16.38 -19.66
C LEU A 262 2.83 16.66 -18.24
N ASP A 263 3.55 17.45 -17.44
CA ASP A 263 3.08 17.92 -16.12
C ASP A 263 1.79 18.74 -16.17
N GLN A 264 1.47 19.33 -17.32
CA GLN A 264 0.22 20.06 -17.55
C GLN A 264 -0.88 19.16 -18.13
N GLU A 265 -0.51 18.17 -18.92
CA GLU A 265 -1.47 17.27 -19.59
C GLU A 265 -1.96 16.13 -18.66
N ILE A 266 -1.09 15.60 -17.80
CA ILE A 266 -1.40 14.46 -16.92
C ILE A 266 -2.58 14.76 -15.97
N PRO A 267 -2.63 15.89 -15.23
CA PRO A 267 -3.78 16.17 -14.36
C PRO A 267 -5.10 16.22 -15.11
N SER A 268 -5.10 16.79 -16.34
CA SER A 268 -6.31 16.84 -17.16
C SER A 268 -6.70 15.46 -17.70
N LEU A 269 -5.73 14.57 -17.99
CA LEU A 269 -6.00 13.18 -18.34
C LEU A 269 -6.63 12.42 -17.18
N ILE A 270 -6.09 12.54 -15.95
CA ILE A 270 -6.64 11.91 -14.75
C ILE A 270 -8.11 12.35 -14.55
N ASN A 271 -8.38 13.66 -14.62
CA ASN A 271 -9.71 14.20 -14.42
C ASN A 271 -10.70 13.71 -15.49
N GLN A 272 -10.32 13.73 -16.76
CA GLN A 272 -11.16 13.22 -17.85
C GLN A 272 -11.39 11.71 -17.72
N THR A 273 -10.35 10.93 -17.37
CA THR A 273 -10.49 9.50 -17.13
C THR A 273 -11.52 9.22 -16.04
N ARG A 274 -11.45 9.92 -14.91
CA ARG A 274 -12.44 9.81 -13.82
C ARG A 274 -13.86 10.06 -14.33
N GLU A 275 -14.05 11.15 -15.08
CA GLU A 275 -15.37 11.55 -15.58
C GLU A 275 -15.94 10.54 -16.57
N GLU A 276 -15.14 10.03 -17.49
CA GLU A 276 -15.60 9.07 -18.48
C GLU A 276 -15.81 7.66 -17.90
N LEU A 277 -15.00 7.24 -16.91
CA LEU A 277 -15.20 5.97 -16.22
C LEU A 277 -16.44 5.97 -15.32
N ALA A 278 -16.85 7.12 -14.78
CA ALA A 278 -18.10 7.26 -14.02
C ALA A 278 -19.34 6.84 -14.81
N GLY A 279 -19.29 6.86 -16.14
CA GLY A 279 -20.34 6.38 -17.01
C GLY A 279 -20.49 4.84 -17.07
N VAL A 280 -19.53 4.08 -16.56
CA VAL A 280 -19.54 2.59 -16.56
C VAL A 280 -19.39 1.99 -15.17
N ASN A 281 -18.87 2.74 -14.22
CA ASN A 281 -18.80 2.43 -12.79
C ASN A 281 -19.05 3.74 -12.04
N GLN A 282 -20.05 3.78 -11.15
CA GLN A 282 -20.45 5.03 -10.47
C GLN A 282 -19.32 5.64 -9.64
N ASP A 283 -18.46 4.82 -9.05
CA ASP A 283 -17.32 5.26 -8.24
C ASP A 283 -16.06 4.45 -8.57
N PRO A 284 -15.47 4.63 -9.77
CA PRO A 284 -14.30 3.87 -10.18
C PRO A 284 -13.09 4.25 -9.31
N TYR A 285 -12.22 3.28 -9.01
CA TYR A 285 -10.93 3.59 -8.41
C TYR A 285 -9.96 4.11 -9.47
N LEU A 286 -9.20 5.14 -9.11
CA LEU A 286 -8.22 5.73 -10.01
C LEU A 286 -6.98 6.17 -9.23
N ILE A 287 -5.83 5.62 -9.58
CA ILE A 287 -4.53 5.92 -8.98
C ILE A 287 -3.56 6.23 -10.10
N PHE A 288 -2.76 7.29 -9.93
CA PHE A 288 -1.71 7.68 -10.86
C PHE A 288 -0.32 7.52 -10.23
N ASN A 289 0.60 6.89 -10.96
CA ASN A 289 1.99 6.71 -10.52
C ASN A 289 2.85 7.95 -10.79
N ASN A 290 3.33 8.59 -9.72
CA ASN A 290 4.32 9.66 -9.78
C ASN A 290 5.74 9.05 -9.68
N VAL A 291 6.31 8.63 -10.79
CA VAL A 291 7.65 8.04 -10.86
C VAL A 291 8.72 9.05 -10.44
N GLY A 292 9.48 8.73 -9.39
CA GLY A 292 10.47 9.64 -8.84
C GLY A 292 9.86 10.96 -8.33
N ASN A 293 8.63 10.90 -7.77
CA ASN A 293 7.88 12.05 -7.25
C ASN A 293 7.43 13.08 -8.31
N TRP A 294 7.59 12.76 -9.60
CA TRP A 294 7.20 13.69 -10.67
C TRP A 294 5.95 13.20 -11.39
N PRO A 295 4.96 14.06 -11.65
CA PRO A 295 4.83 15.47 -11.27
C PRO A 295 3.82 15.66 -10.11
N VAL A 296 4.12 15.16 -8.91
CA VAL A 296 3.21 15.18 -7.74
C VAL A 296 2.60 16.56 -7.48
N TYR A 297 3.38 17.65 -7.67
CA TYR A 297 2.93 19.02 -7.48
C TYR A 297 1.71 19.42 -8.33
N SER A 298 1.48 18.75 -9.45
CA SER A 298 0.33 18.99 -10.33
C SER A 298 -0.72 17.89 -10.29
N THR A 299 -0.33 16.65 -9.99
CA THR A 299 -1.23 15.50 -10.03
C THR A 299 -1.91 15.21 -8.70
N ALA A 300 -1.29 15.54 -7.55
CA ALA A 300 -1.83 15.19 -6.24
C ALA A 300 -3.24 15.76 -5.99
N ALA A 301 -3.57 16.93 -6.55
CA ALA A 301 -4.90 17.52 -6.47
C ALA A 301 -5.90 17.00 -7.53
N ALA A 302 -5.45 16.23 -8.54
CA ALA A 302 -6.34 15.69 -9.57
C ALA A 302 -7.32 14.65 -9.01
N LYS A 303 -8.37 14.30 -9.75
CA LYS A 303 -9.47 13.40 -9.32
C LYS A 303 -9.03 11.93 -9.23
N GLN A 304 -8.10 11.63 -8.34
CA GLN A 304 -7.61 10.28 -8.02
C GLN A 304 -7.87 9.93 -6.55
N ASP A 305 -7.78 8.65 -6.18
CA ASP A 305 -8.16 8.17 -4.84
C ASP A 305 -6.98 8.10 -3.87
N ALA A 306 -5.75 8.04 -4.35
CA ALA A 306 -4.54 8.09 -3.54
C ALA A 306 -3.44 8.86 -4.28
N VAL A 307 -2.49 9.41 -3.54
CA VAL A 307 -1.22 9.89 -4.11
C VAL A 307 -0.21 8.76 -4.05
N TYR A 308 0.08 8.18 -5.19
CA TYR A 308 1.03 7.09 -5.32
C TYR A 308 2.37 7.62 -5.84
N ILE A 309 3.46 7.27 -5.17
CA ILE A 309 4.82 7.69 -5.52
C ILE A 309 5.70 6.47 -5.61
N GLU A 310 6.31 6.27 -6.76
CA GLU A 310 7.36 5.29 -6.96
C GLU A 310 8.70 5.93 -6.60
N VAL A 311 9.36 5.39 -5.56
CA VAL A 311 10.52 6.04 -4.93
C VAL A 311 11.80 5.64 -5.65
N TRP A 312 12.41 6.60 -6.32
CA TRP A 312 13.65 6.46 -7.07
C TRP A 312 14.68 7.51 -6.66
N ASN A 313 15.91 7.33 -7.14
CA ASN A 313 16.95 8.33 -7.00
C ASN A 313 16.45 9.74 -7.43
N PRO A 314 16.71 10.83 -6.65
CA PRO A 314 17.68 10.94 -5.56
C PRO A 314 17.14 10.66 -4.14
N TYR A 315 15.95 10.09 -3.99
CA TYR A 315 15.29 9.88 -2.69
C TYR A 315 15.79 8.58 -2.03
N GLU A 316 17.03 8.58 -1.53
CA GLU A 316 17.72 7.39 -1.06
C GLU A 316 17.72 7.20 0.47
N ARG A 317 17.38 8.26 1.25
CA ARG A 317 17.47 8.25 2.71
C ARG A 317 16.10 8.10 3.36
N TYR A 318 16.07 7.66 4.62
CA TYR A 318 14.82 7.61 5.39
C TYR A 318 14.14 8.98 5.51
N SER A 319 14.92 10.07 5.68
CA SER A 319 14.37 11.44 5.67
C SER A 319 13.65 11.80 4.38
N HIS A 320 14.11 11.27 3.24
CA HIS A 320 13.45 11.51 1.96
C HIS A 320 12.08 10.85 1.89
N THR A 321 11.87 9.68 2.52
CA THR A 321 10.52 9.06 2.56
C THR A 321 9.53 9.94 3.31
N ALA A 322 9.93 10.51 4.44
CA ALA A 322 9.13 11.47 5.19
C ALA A 322 8.84 12.74 4.38
N GLN A 323 9.86 13.28 3.70
CA GLN A 323 9.70 14.45 2.80
C GLN A 323 8.67 14.17 1.70
N LEU A 324 8.76 13.04 1.01
CA LEU A 324 7.82 12.66 -0.05
C LEU A 324 6.38 12.58 0.46
N ILE A 325 6.19 12.03 1.66
CA ILE A 325 4.88 11.94 2.31
C ILE A 325 4.33 13.34 2.64
N ASP A 326 5.16 14.21 3.18
CA ASP A 326 4.74 15.58 3.53
C ASP A 326 4.42 16.41 2.29
N GLU A 327 5.22 16.32 1.22
CA GLU A 327 4.94 16.95 -0.07
C GLU A 327 3.62 16.45 -0.67
N ALA A 328 3.40 15.13 -0.71
CA ALA A 328 2.16 14.53 -1.20
C ALA A 328 0.94 15.01 -0.41
N ARG A 329 1.06 15.07 0.92
CA ARG A 329 0.00 15.57 1.81
C ARG A 329 -0.30 17.04 1.54
N GLN A 330 0.74 17.87 1.41
CA GLN A 330 0.59 19.29 1.13
C GLN A 330 -0.11 19.52 -0.22
N PHE A 331 0.34 18.88 -1.29
CA PHE A 331 -0.20 19.07 -2.63
C PHE A 331 -1.60 18.46 -2.83
N SER A 332 -1.96 17.43 -2.05
CA SER A 332 -3.31 16.84 -2.06
C SER A 332 -4.31 17.55 -1.11
N GLY A 333 -3.86 18.51 -0.31
CA GLY A 333 -4.67 19.15 0.72
C GLY A 333 -4.97 18.24 1.92
N GLY A 334 -4.18 17.19 2.14
CA GLY A 334 -4.31 16.27 3.27
C GLY A 334 -5.46 15.26 3.17
N GLN A 335 -6.19 15.23 2.06
CA GLN A 335 -7.46 14.49 1.93
C GLN A 335 -7.33 13.09 1.32
N ARG A 336 -6.12 12.62 1.02
CA ARG A 336 -5.92 11.34 0.31
C ARG A 336 -4.89 10.47 0.99
N PRO A 337 -5.10 9.15 0.98
CA PRO A 337 -4.06 8.19 1.32
C PRO A 337 -2.82 8.42 0.46
N ILE A 338 -1.66 8.21 1.05
CA ILE A 338 -0.37 8.29 0.37
C ILE A 338 0.23 6.89 0.34
N ILE A 339 0.67 6.46 -0.84
CA ILE A 339 1.27 5.15 -1.06
C ILE A 339 2.69 5.36 -1.58
N LEU A 340 3.68 4.82 -0.89
CA LEU A 340 5.06 4.78 -1.38
C LEU A 340 5.37 3.37 -1.90
N ALA A 341 5.70 3.26 -3.18
CA ALA A 341 6.30 2.08 -3.78
C ALA A 341 7.81 2.19 -3.66
N ALA A 342 8.35 1.68 -2.56
CA ALA A 342 9.77 1.70 -2.24
C ALA A 342 10.31 0.27 -2.28
N TYR A 343 10.84 -0.14 -3.42
CA TYR A 343 11.29 -1.50 -3.71
C TYR A 343 12.57 -1.84 -2.98
N LEU A 344 12.64 -3.01 -2.35
CA LEU A 344 13.75 -3.40 -1.49
C LEU A 344 14.72 -4.36 -2.19
N GLU A 345 15.69 -3.80 -2.86
CA GLU A 345 16.80 -4.51 -3.49
C GLU A 345 17.60 -5.43 -2.55
N PRO A 346 17.70 -5.15 -1.22
CA PRO A 346 18.33 -6.06 -0.26
C PRO A 346 17.85 -7.50 -0.32
N PHE A 347 16.58 -7.77 -0.66
CA PHE A 347 16.09 -9.14 -0.82
C PHE A 347 16.78 -9.93 -1.94
N ARG A 348 17.49 -9.25 -2.83
CA ARG A 348 18.26 -9.83 -3.94
C ARG A 348 19.76 -9.83 -3.69
N LYS A 349 20.27 -8.88 -2.89
CA LYS A 349 21.72 -8.59 -2.77
C LYS A 349 22.31 -8.88 -1.39
N ASP A 350 21.48 -8.85 -0.35
CA ASP A 350 21.92 -9.03 1.03
C ASP A 350 21.49 -10.38 1.61
N SER A 351 21.96 -10.66 2.83
CA SER A 351 21.43 -11.78 3.61
C SER A 351 19.94 -11.57 3.92
N ARG A 352 19.22 -12.68 4.08
CA ARG A 352 17.80 -12.64 4.40
C ARG A 352 17.50 -11.82 5.66
N GLU A 353 18.30 -11.97 6.71
CA GLU A 353 18.16 -11.23 7.96
C GLU A 353 18.29 -9.71 7.74
N ARG A 354 19.32 -9.28 7.03
CA ARG A 354 19.54 -7.85 6.73
C ARG A 354 18.41 -7.27 5.86
N ALA A 355 17.92 -8.03 4.90
CA ALA A 355 16.80 -7.63 4.06
C ALA A 355 15.49 -7.50 4.85
N MET A 356 15.21 -8.44 5.76
CA MET A 356 14.04 -8.39 6.64
C MET A 356 14.09 -7.20 7.61
N ASN A 357 15.25 -6.91 8.18
CA ASN A 357 15.42 -5.71 9.01
C ASN A 357 15.19 -4.43 8.20
N ALA A 358 15.72 -4.34 6.97
CA ALA A 358 15.46 -3.20 6.09
C ALA A 358 13.96 -3.04 5.78
N ALA A 359 13.24 -4.13 5.51
CA ALA A 359 11.81 -4.11 5.23
C ALA A 359 11.00 -3.62 6.43
N ARG A 360 11.28 -4.13 7.62
CA ARG A 360 10.59 -3.75 8.86
C ARG A 360 10.84 -2.28 9.22
N ILE A 361 12.07 -1.83 9.14
CA ILE A 361 12.44 -0.43 9.43
C ILE A 361 11.80 0.51 8.42
N LEU A 362 11.89 0.21 7.12
CA LEU A 362 11.31 1.07 6.08
C LEU A 362 9.78 1.14 6.19
N THR A 363 9.11 0.00 6.41
CA THR A 363 7.66 -0.02 6.62
C THR A 363 7.28 0.80 7.85
N ALA A 364 7.99 0.64 8.98
CA ALA A 364 7.75 1.43 10.17
C ALA A 364 7.97 2.93 9.94
N ALA A 365 9.02 3.31 9.18
CA ALA A 365 9.30 4.69 8.81
C ALA A 365 8.17 5.32 7.96
N ILE A 366 7.67 4.59 6.97
CA ILE A 366 6.57 5.07 6.10
C ILE A 366 5.27 5.19 6.90
N VAL A 367 4.92 4.15 7.66
CA VAL A 367 3.66 4.09 8.43
C VAL A 367 3.62 5.13 9.55
N SER A 368 4.72 5.35 10.28
CA SER A 368 4.80 6.38 11.33
C SER A 368 4.59 7.80 10.81
N ASN A 369 4.89 8.03 9.54
CA ASN A 369 4.62 9.30 8.84
C ASN A 369 3.22 9.34 8.19
N GLY A 370 2.39 8.29 8.35
CA GLY A 370 0.99 8.26 7.91
C GLY A 370 0.81 7.95 6.43
N ALA A 371 1.68 7.13 5.85
CA ALA A 371 1.55 6.60 4.49
C ALA A 371 1.57 5.06 4.49
N TYR A 372 1.18 4.47 3.38
CA TYR A 372 1.21 3.02 3.17
C TYR A 372 2.43 2.62 2.34
N HIS A 373 3.05 1.51 2.70
CA HIS A 373 4.19 0.95 1.98
C HIS A 373 3.70 -0.15 1.03
N LEU A 374 3.84 0.05 -0.27
CA LEU A 374 3.66 -1.02 -1.24
C LEU A 374 4.93 -1.89 -1.25
N LEU A 375 4.84 -3.04 -0.63
CA LEU A 375 5.93 -4.02 -0.58
C LEU A 375 5.43 -5.43 -0.89
N GLN A 376 4.30 -5.83 -0.31
CA GLN A 376 3.80 -7.20 -0.33
C GLN A 376 2.86 -7.47 -1.51
N GLY A 377 2.88 -8.70 -2.00
CA GLY A 377 2.02 -9.18 -3.07
C GLY A 377 1.72 -10.66 -2.97
N GLU A 378 1.35 -11.26 -4.09
CA GLU A 378 1.01 -12.66 -4.19
C GLU A 378 2.12 -13.61 -3.71
N ASN A 379 1.75 -14.83 -3.37
CA ASN A 379 2.69 -15.90 -3.07
C ASN A 379 3.71 -15.59 -1.96
N GLN A 380 3.32 -14.79 -0.94
CA GLN A 380 4.22 -14.31 0.11
C GLN A 380 5.41 -13.51 -0.47
N ALA A 381 5.17 -12.82 -1.59
CA ALA A 381 6.19 -12.08 -2.30
C ALA A 381 6.40 -10.67 -1.75
N VAL A 382 7.61 -10.17 -2.00
CA VAL A 382 7.97 -8.76 -1.81
C VAL A 382 8.60 -8.19 -3.07
N LEU A 383 8.33 -6.92 -3.33
CA LEU A 383 8.86 -6.18 -4.46
C LEU A 383 10.32 -5.77 -4.23
N THR A 384 11.15 -6.05 -5.22
CA THR A 384 12.59 -5.76 -5.19
C THR A 384 13.02 -4.79 -6.28
N GLN A 385 12.14 -4.51 -7.22
CA GLN A 385 12.33 -3.58 -8.34
C GLN A 385 10.98 -3.23 -8.99
N GLY A 386 10.98 -2.29 -9.97
CA GLY A 386 9.78 -1.82 -10.67
C GLY A 386 9.12 -2.82 -11.61
N TYR A 387 9.77 -3.90 -12.02
CA TYR A 387 9.15 -5.00 -12.75
C TYR A 387 8.60 -6.03 -11.77
N TYR A 388 7.31 -5.99 -11.52
CA TYR A 388 6.67 -6.75 -10.43
C TYR A 388 6.71 -8.26 -10.62
N SER A 389 6.72 -8.73 -11.86
CA SER A 389 6.84 -10.17 -12.15
C SER A 389 8.18 -10.78 -11.69
N ASP A 390 9.17 -9.94 -11.38
CA ASP A 390 10.47 -10.34 -10.85
C ASP A 390 10.54 -10.05 -9.34
N TYR A 391 9.58 -10.57 -8.59
CA TYR A 391 9.49 -10.46 -7.15
C TYR A 391 10.34 -11.51 -6.43
N THR A 392 10.54 -11.36 -5.13
CA THR A 392 11.19 -12.36 -4.28
C THR A 392 10.17 -12.99 -3.32
N ARG A 393 10.11 -14.31 -3.26
CA ARG A 393 9.28 -15.04 -2.28
C ARG A 393 9.98 -15.08 -0.92
N LEU A 394 9.21 -14.88 0.12
CA LEU A 394 9.64 -15.03 1.51
C LEU A 394 9.47 -16.48 1.97
N SER A 395 10.18 -16.87 3.03
CA SER A 395 9.82 -18.03 3.82
C SER A 395 8.53 -17.77 4.60
N GLU A 396 7.80 -18.81 4.98
CA GLU A 396 6.59 -18.68 5.82
C GLU A 396 6.87 -17.88 7.11
N LYS A 397 8.02 -18.12 7.73
CA LYS A 397 8.45 -17.40 8.93
C LYS A 397 8.61 -15.88 8.68
N ASP A 398 9.28 -15.50 7.59
CA ASP A 398 9.51 -14.09 7.26
C ASP A 398 8.19 -13.42 6.84
N ALA A 399 7.37 -14.12 6.07
CA ALA A 399 6.06 -13.65 5.67
C ALA A 399 5.14 -13.42 6.89
N ALA A 400 5.17 -14.32 7.88
CA ALA A 400 4.42 -14.15 9.14
C ALA A 400 4.88 -12.91 9.92
N ILE A 401 6.18 -12.58 9.91
CA ILE A 401 6.69 -11.36 10.55
C ILE A 401 6.11 -10.10 9.88
N LEU A 402 6.12 -10.03 8.54
CA LEU A 402 5.56 -8.88 7.83
C LEU A 402 4.03 -8.81 7.98
N ARG A 403 3.33 -9.94 7.97
CA ARG A 403 1.90 -10.01 8.24
C ARG A 403 1.59 -9.44 9.64
N ARG A 404 2.36 -9.83 10.67
CA ARG A 404 2.19 -9.28 12.03
C ARG A 404 2.37 -7.76 12.08
N CYS A 405 3.28 -7.20 11.28
CA CYS A 405 3.41 -5.74 11.14
C CYS A 405 2.13 -5.13 10.54
N ASN A 406 1.51 -5.79 9.56
CA ASN A 406 0.25 -5.33 8.99
C ASN A 406 -0.92 -5.44 10.01
N ASP A 407 -1.01 -6.57 10.74
CA ASP A 407 -1.98 -6.71 11.84
C ASP A 407 -1.83 -5.58 12.86
N PHE A 408 -0.60 -5.23 13.22
CA PHE A 408 -0.31 -4.13 14.14
C PHE A 408 -0.75 -2.77 13.58
N MET A 409 -0.45 -2.51 12.32
CA MET A 409 -0.86 -1.29 11.63
C MET A 409 -2.40 -1.13 11.59
N ILE A 410 -3.11 -2.23 11.31
CA ILE A 410 -4.58 -2.22 11.27
C ILE A 410 -5.18 -2.09 12.67
N ARG A 411 -4.63 -2.79 13.66
CA ARG A 411 -5.06 -2.67 15.04
C ARG A 411 -5.06 -1.22 15.55
N TYR A 412 -4.05 -0.44 15.13
CA TYR A 412 -3.85 0.95 15.53
C TYR A 412 -4.09 1.94 14.38
N LEU A 413 -5.02 1.60 13.48
CA LEU A 413 -5.37 2.41 12.31
C LEU A 413 -5.67 3.87 12.70
N ASP A 414 -6.43 4.07 13.78
CA ASP A 414 -6.77 5.39 14.33
C ASP A 414 -5.54 6.23 14.70
N LEU A 415 -4.44 5.59 15.07
CA LEU A 415 -3.23 6.32 15.46
C LEU A 415 -2.32 6.60 14.26
N PHE A 416 -2.30 5.71 13.26
CA PHE A 416 -1.45 5.88 12.09
C PHE A 416 -2.08 6.76 11.00
N TYR A 417 -3.40 6.69 10.79
CA TYR A 417 -4.04 7.24 9.59
C TYR A 417 -5.21 8.20 9.85
N ASP A 418 -5.46 8.58 11.11
CA ASP A 418 -6.40 9.65 11.42
C ASP A 418 -5.90 10.97 10.78
N GLU A 419 -6.74 11.56 9.93
CA GLU A 419 -6.44 12.77 9.17
C GLU A 419 -6.24 14.00 10.07
N GLU A 420 -6.79 13.97 11.29
CA GLU A 420 -6.66 15.05 12.28
C GLU A 420 -5.29 15.06 12.99
N LEU A 421 -4.54 13.94 12.95
CA LEU A 421 -3.23 13.84 13.56
C LEU A 421 -2.18 14.63 12.74
N ARG A 422 -1.72 15.73 13.29
CA ARG A 422 -0.70 16.61 12.68
C ARG A 422 0.69 16.20 13.08
N ASN A 423 1.61 16.12 12.13
CA ASN A 423 3.03 15.91 12.42
C ASN A 423 3.64 17.19 12.98
N VAL A 424 4.10 17.11 14.22
CA VAL A 424 4.73 18.22 14.97
C VAL A 424 6.20 17.94 15.32
N SER A 425 6.78 16.87 14.78
CA SER A 425 8.12 16.41 15.13
C SER A 425 9.19 17.48 15.02
N MET A 426 9.14 18.28 13.94
CA MET A 426 10.15 19.31 13.66
C MET A 426 9.89 20.64 14.37
N THR A 427 8.66 20.86 14.88
CA THR A 427 8.26 22.13 15.47
C THR A 427 8.14 22.11 16.97
N HIS A 428 8.00 20.92 17.59
CA HIS A 428 7.74 20.76 19.01
C HIS A 428 8.87 20.04 19.76
N MET A 429 9.96 19.75 19.07
CA MET A 429 11.12 19.08 19.65
C MET A 429 12.44 19.70 19.14
N GLY A 430 13.38 19.86 20.06
CA GLY A 430 14.72 20.38 19.75
C GLY A 430 14.83 21.90 19.85
N TRP A 431 16.08 22.40 19.91
CA TRP A 431 16.41 23.81 20.14
C TRP A 431 15.75 24.32 21.45
N ASP A 432 14.97 25.39 21.35
CA ASP A 432 14.23 25.98 22.46
C ASP A 432 12.80 25.45 22.59
N ASN A 433 12.46 24.38 21.87
CA ASN A 433 11.15 23.72 21.96
C ASN A 433 11.17 22.64 23.07
N TYR A 434 10.27 22.76 24.02
CA TYR A 434 10.23 21.94 25.22
C TYR A 434 9.02 21.01 25.32
N GLU A 435 8.15 21.04 24.34
CA GLU A 435 6.91 20.26 24.33
C GLU A 435 7.19 18.77 24.42
N TYR A 436 8.27 18.32 23.77
CA TYR A 436 8.75 16.94 23.83
C TYR A 436 10.26 16.89 24.01
N GLN A 437 10.72 16.17 25.03
CA GLN A 437 12.15 16.01 25.34
C GLN A 437 12.49 14.54 25.58
N CYS A 438 13.43 13.98 24.84
CA CYS A 438 14.06 12.72 25.18
C CYS A 438 15.32 12.99 26.02
N GLN A 439 15.33 12.51 27.26
CA GLN A 439 16.40 12.80 28.23
C GLN A 439 17.43 11.66 28.33
N SER A 440 17.13 10.49 27.79
CA SER A 440 17.90 9.27 28.06
C SER A 440 18.67 8.76 26.84
N HIS A 441 18.21 9.07 25.63
CA HIS A 441 18.73 8.48 24.39
C HIS A 441 18.92 9.53 23.30
N PRO A 442 19.88 9.32 22.39
CA PRO A 442 19.99 10.15 21.19
C PRO A 442 18.79 9.89 20.26
N VAL A 443 18.03 10.93 19.99
CA VAL A 443 16.89 10.91 19.08
C VAL A 443 17.10 11.81 17.88
N SER A 444 16.43 11.48 16.80
CA SER A 444 16.33 12.31 15.59
C SER A 444 14.88 12.38 15.14
N THR A 445 14.46 13.50 14.59
CA THR A 445 13.12 13.67 14.00
C THR A 445 13.10 13.43 12.49
N TYR A 446 14.22 13.01 11.90
CA TYR A 446 14.35 12.81 10.44
C TYR A 446 15.19 11.58 10.03
N GLY A 447 15.24 10.54 10.88
CA GLY A 447 15.75 9.22 10.49
C GLY A 447 17.26 9.13 10.32
N GLU A 448 18.05 9.73 11.24
CA GLU A 448 19.49 9.60 11.26
C GLU A 448 19.94 8.22 11.71
N ALA A 449 20.99 7.72 11.10
CA ALA A 449 21.65 6.48 11.51
C ALA A 449 22.11 6.54 12.98
N ASN A 450 22.09 5.38 13.64
CA ASN A 450 22.52 5.19 15.03
C ASN A 450 21.78 6.02 16.07
N LYS A 451 20.53 6.43 15.78
CA LYS A 451 19.63 7.12 16.70
C LYS A 451 18.24 6.46 16.73
N LEU A 452 17.45 6.79 17.73
CA LEU A 452 16.01 6.56 17.69
C LEU A 452 15.36 7.63 16.80
N TRP A 453 14.65 7.21 15.75
CA TRP A 453 13.83 8.14 14.98
C TRP A 453 12.49 8.30 15.68
N LEU A 454 12.20 9.51 16.12
CA LEU A 454 10.97 9.87 16.79
C LEU A 454 10.10 10.73 15.87
N THR A 455 8.98 10.17 15.44
CA THR A 455 7.91 10.92 14.77
C THR A 455 6.83 11.23 15.80
N ILE A 456 6.37 12.47 15.87
CA ILE A 456 5.35 12.94 16.82
C ILE A 456 4.17 13.46 16.02
N ARG A 457 3.01 12.86 16.27
CA ARG A 457 1.75 13.30 15.65
C ARG A 457 0.72 13.50 16.74
N GLU A 458 0.00 14.62 16.69
CA GLU A 458 -0.98 14.95 17.71
C GLU A 458 -2.24 15.62 17.15
N ASN A 459 -3.32 15.52 17.91
CA ASN A 459 -4.52 16.32 17.80
C ASN A 459 -4.94 16.80 19.21
N GLY A 460 -6.08 17.48 19.33
CA GLY A 460 -6.53 18.03 20.61
C GLY A 460 -6.78 16.98 21.73
N SER A 461 -6.83 15.68 21.42
CA SER A 461 -7.14 14.60 22.35
C SER A 461 -6.03 13.56 22.54
N ARG A 462 -5.08 13.48 21.59
CA ARG A 462 -4.06 12.42 21.55
C ARG A 462 -2.70 12.97 21.17
N LYS A 463 -1.67 12.42 21.81
CA LYS A 463 -0.25 12.63 21.46
C LYS A 463 0.35 11.26 21.16
N CYS A 464 0.73 11.04 19.88
CA CYS A 464 1.25 9.78 19.40
C CYS A 464 2.76 9.91 19.12
N LEU A 465 3.55 9.09 19.77
CA LEU A 465 5.01 9.06 19.63
C LEU A 465 5.40 7.74 18.97
N TYR A 466 5.97 7.82 17.77
CA TYR A 466 6.39 6.65 16.99
C TYR A 466 7.90 6.55 17.01
N PHE A 467 8.41 5.45 17.53
CA PHE A 467 9.84 5.17 17.59
C PHE A 467 10.23 4.15 16.54
N VAL A 468 11.11 4.54 15.63
CA VAL A 468 11.80 3.62 14.71
C VAL A 468 13.24 3.49 15.17
N ASN A 469 13.66 2.28 15.54
CA ASN A 469 14.98 2.05 16.09
C ASN A 469 16.02 1.91 14.97
N LEU A 470 16.89 2.91 14.82
CA LEU A 470 18.04 2.91 13.92
C LEU A 470 19.39 2.77 14.69
N CYS A 471 19.35 2.51 16.00
CA CYS A 471 20.58 2.31 16.80
C CYS A 471 21.31 1.05 16.34
N GLY A 472 22.58 1.18 16.02
CA GLY A 472 23.38 0.12 15.41
C GLY A 472 23.33 0.06 13.89
N CYS A 473 22.47 0.82 13.22
CA CYS A 473 22.52 0.96 11.77
C CYS A 473 23.69 1.84 11.34
N GLU A 474 24.49 1.37 10.39
CA GLU A 474 25.66 2.09 9.90
C GLU A 474 25.33 3.33 9.07
N ASP A 475 24.20 3.29 8.39
CA ASP A 475 23.73 4.36 7.49
C ASP A 475 22.20 4.58 7.57
N ASP A 476 21.73 5.67 6.95
CA ASP A 476 20.33 6.07 6.85
C ASP A 476 19.71 5.85 5.46
N TYR A 477 20.36 5.06 4.59
CA TYR A 477 19.85 4.70 3.28
C TYR A 477 18.79 3.60 3.40
N TRP A 478 17.56 3.88 2.94
CA TRP A 478 16.46 2.95 3.12
C TRP A 478 16.59 1.67 2.26
N ASN A 479 17.20 1.75 1.07
CA ASN A 479 17.35 0.60 0.15
C ASN A 479 18.69 -0.13 0.34
N ARG A 480 19.08 -0.37 1.58
CA ARG A 480 20.26 -1.17 1.96
C ARG A 480 19.89 -2.12 3.09
N GLY A 481 20.46 -3.32 3.07
CA GLY A 481 20.33 -4.26 4.18
C GLY A 481 20.77 -3.66 5.50
N LYS A 482 20.08 -3.97 6.59
CA LYS A 482 20.37 -3.45 7.94
C LYS A 482 20.73 -4.58 8.88
N ASP A 483 21.77 -4.36 9.68
CA ASP A 483 22.03 -5.22 10.82
C ASP A 483 20.88 -5.11 11.83
N THR A 484 20.78 -6.11 12.70
CA THR A 484 19.72 -6.10 13.72
C THR A 484 19.92 -4.89 14.64
N PRO A 485 18.94 -3.99 14.72
CA PRO A 485 19.06 -2.81 15.58
C PRO A 485 19.32 -3.18 17.03
N ILE A 486 20.16 -2.39 17.71
CA ILE A 486 20.46 -2.59 19.13
C ILE A 486 19.21 -2.21 19.95
N PRO A 487 18.63 -3.14 20.73
CA PRO A 487 17.48 -2.84 21.57
C PRO A 487 17.74 -1.65 22.50
N GLN A 488 16.73 -0.80 22.66
CA GLN A 488 16.81 0.36 23.54
C GLN A 488 15.80 0.20 24.68
N GLU A 489 16.25 0.38 25.90
CA GLU A 489 15.46 0.20 27.11
C GLU A 489 15.45 1.49 27.94
N ASN A 490 14.45 1.63 28.82
CA ASN A 490 14.33 2.76 29.73
C ASN A 490 14.33 4.14 29.04
N ILE A 491 13.64 4.22 27.90
CA ILE A 491 13.51 5.47 27.14
C ILE A 491 12.67 6.45 27.98
N ARG A 492 13.28 7.56 28.39
CA ARG A 492 12.63 8.59 29.19
C ARG A 492 12.25 9.78 28.34
N ILE A 493 10.95 10.02 28.22
CA ILE A 493 10.38 11.15 27.49
C ILE A 493 9.65 12.06 28.48
N VAL A 494 9.88 13.35 28.37
CA VAL A 494 9.08 14.38 29.03
C VAL A 494 8.17 15.01 27.98
N VAL A 495 6.89 15.06 28.27
CA VAL A 495 5.87 15.63 27.37
C VAL A 495 5.13 16.72 28.12
N GLN A 496 5.11 17.92 27.56
CA GLN A 496 4.30 19.02 28.08
C GLN A 496 2.83 18.77 27.77
N VAL A 497 1.99 18.90 28.77
CA VAL A 497 0.54 18.76 28.67
C VAL A 497 -0.15 19.92 29.37
N ASP A 498 -1.26 20.39 28.81
CA ASP A 498 -2.09 21.48 29.34
C ASP A 498 -3.39 20.99 30.00
N SER A 499 -3.60 19.67 29.98
CA SER A 499 -4.77 19.02 30.56
C SER A 499 -4.38 17.68 31.25
N PRO A 500 -5.19 17.16 32.17
CA PRO A 500 -4.91 15.89 32.85
C PRO A 500 -4.82 14.72 31.86
N VAL A 501 -3.74 13.94 31.98
CA VAL A 501 -3.52 12.73 31.16
C VAL A 501 -4.38 11.60 31.71
N LYS A 502 -5.21 10.96 30.86
CA LYS A 502 -6.05 9.83 31.22
C LYS A 502 -5.28 8.50 31.27
N GLY A 503 -4.26 8.36 30.46
CA GLY A 503 -3.42 7.17 30.41
C GLY A 503 -2.31 7.29 29.38
N VAL A 504 -1.23 6.56 29.61
CA VAL A 504 -0.09 6.43 28.70
C VAL A 504 0.09 4.96 28.38
N TYR A 505 0.22 4.65 27.09
CA TYR A 505 0.27 3.27 26.62
C TYR A 505 1.39 3.10 25.60
N ALA A 506 2.02 1.93 25.60
CA ALA A 506 3.02 1.55 24.60
C ALA A 506 2.62 0.24 23.92
N ALA A 507 2.88 0.14 22.64
CA ALA A 507 2.67 -1.06 21.84
C ALA A 507 3.81 -1.24 20.84
N SER A 508 4.10 -2.49 20.49
CA SER A 508 5.09 -2.85 19.48
C SER A 508 4.64 -4.10 18.73
N PRO A 509 4.88 -4.19 17.41
CA PRO A 509 4.66 -5.44 16.67
C PRO A 509 5.63 -6.55 17.11
N ASP A 510 6.73 -6.20 17.79
CA ASP A 510 7.76 -7.12 18.28
C ASP A 510 7.49 -7.66 19.70
N GLY A 511 6.46 -7.16 20.38
CA GLY A 511 6.06 -7.63 21.71
C GLY A 511 5.44 -9.03 21.69
N GLU A 512 5.34 -9.69 22.85
CA GLU A 512 4.64 -10.97 22.99
C GLU A 512 3.18 -10.86 22.55
N ALA A 513 2.52 -9.74 22.91
CA ALA A 513 1.17 -9.39 22.46
C ALA A 513 1.19 -8.02 21.76
N MET A 514 0.35 -7.87 20.74
CA MET A 514 0.18 -6.59 20.02
C MET A 514 -0.66 -5.57 20.83
N LYS A 515 -1.38 -6.02 21.86
CA LYS A 515 -2.18 -5.13 22.71
C LYS A 515 -1.27 -4.14 23.44
N ALA A 516 -1.64 -2.85 23.41
CA ALA A 516 -0.93 -1.82 24.14
C ALA A 516 -0.97 -2.06 25.65
N GLN A 517 0.15 -1.81 26.29
CA GLN A 517 0.32 -1.92 27.74
C GLN A 517 0.40 -0.53 28.37
N ALA A 518 -0.24 -0.35 29.52
CA ALA A 518 -0.10 0.88 30.29
C ALA A 518 1.35 1.01 30.77
N ILE A 519 1.91 2.21 30.61
CA ILE A 519 3.24 2.56 31.10
C ILE A 519 3.13 3.68 32.13
N GLN A 520 4.14 3.75 33.02
CA GLN A 520 4.23 4.77 34.07
C GLN A 520 4.92 6.02 33.56
#